data_5f5c93e6c5d038623fcf953f003bde2f
#
_entry.id   5f5c93e6c5d038623fcf953f003bde2f
#
_cell.length_a   1.000
_cell.length_b   1.000
_cell.length_c   1.000
_cell.angle_alpha   90.00
_cell.angle_beta   90.00
_cell.angle_gamma   90.00
#
_symmetry.space_group_name_H-M   'P 1'
#
loop_
_entity.id
_entity.type
_entity.pdbx_description
1 polymer ?
#
loop_
_entity_poly.entity_id
_entity_poly.type
_entity_poly.pdbx_seq_one_letter_code
_entity_poly.pdbx_strand_id
1 'polypeptide(L)'
;MTAVVKTLSDSKADEAEWALRCDMAAIFRVSARLGWNEQIGNHNSVMLPGDEPLFLINARGYLFRELRASDLIVCDLDGRVLRGKGELRKVAFHIHARIHLTNPKAVTVLHVHPQHLTALSMIDGGELALAHHNNLLLNDRIVYDTAGYEPVHDNEEGDRIARLLGDRTIMVMGNHGVTVVGATPHEAFDELYIAERTAMYQMTAMSTGMKLRTIPDRFRRNYLGPWGDTVDARMHLDAWRRVLDREEPDYAT
;
A
#
# COMPACT_ATOMS: atom_id res chain seq x y z
N MET A 1 -11.81 40.79 7.98
CA MET A 1 -11.63 39.44 7.35
C MET A 1 -10.84 39.69 6.07
N THR A 2 -9.54 39.43 6.10
CA THR A 2 -8.67 39.59 4.93
C THR A 2 -8.82 38.31 4.10
N ALA A 3 -9.44 38.44 2.92
CA ALA A 3 -9.51 37.33 1.98
C ALA A 3 -8.08 36.99 1.52
N VAL A 4 -7.60 35.81 1.88
CA VAL A 4 -6.33 35.28 1.36
C VAL A 4 -6.55 34.99 -0.13
N VAL A 5 -5.94 35.80 -0.98
CA VAL A 5 -5.94 35.60 -2.42
C VAL A 5 -5.04 34.37 -2.68
N LYS A 6 -5.64 33.19 -2.97
CA LYS A 6 -4.89 32.01 -3.40
C LYS A 6 -4.18 32.33 -4.72
N THR A 7 -2.91 31.98 -4.81
CA THR A 7 -2.14 32.08 -6.06
C THR A 7 -2.52 30.93 -7.01
N LEU A 8 -2.23 31.05 -8.31
CA LEU A 8 -2.40 29.93 -9.27
C LEU A 8 -1.55 28.71 -8.91
N SER A 9 -0.43 28.90 -8.22
CA SER A 9 0.41 27.84 -7.68
C SER A 9 -0.27 27.08 -6.55
N ASP A 10 -0.89 27.82 -5.61
CA ASP A 10 -1.61 27.23 -4.47
C ASP A 10 -2.83 26.43 -4.94
N SER A 11 -3.56 26.93 -5.95
CA SER A 11 -4.71 26.24 -6.54
C SER A 11 -4.31 24.89 -7.17
N LYS A 12 -3.20 24.83 -7.89
CA LYS A 12 -2.69 23.58 -8.49
C LYS A 12 -2.20 22.59 -7.45
N ALA A 13 -1.57 23.05 -6.37
CA ALA A 13 -1.14 22.22 -5.26
C ALA A 13 -2.36 21.61 -4.53
N ASP A 14 -3.41 22.40 -4.30
CA ASP A 14 -4.66 21.93 -3.70
C ASP A 14 -5.35 20.88 -4.60
N GLU A 15 -5.36 21.07 -5.92
CA GLU A 15 -5.94 20.10 -6.88
C GLU A 15 -5.15 18.78 -6.88
N ALA A 16 -3.82 18.85 -6.85
CA ALA A 16 -2.97 17.67 -6.80
C ALA A 16 -3.15 16.90 -5.48
N GLU A 17 -3.21 17.59 -4.34
CA GLU A 17 -3.51 16.96 -3.06
C GLU A 17 -4.90 16.31 -3.08
N TRP A 18 -5.92 16.99 -3.62
CA TRP A 18 -7.27 16.44 -3.68
C TRP A 18 -7.34 15.18 -4.55
N ALA A 19 -6.64 15.15 -5.67
CA ALA A 19 -6.54 13.96 -6.52
C ALA A 19 -5.94 12.78 -5.76
N LEU A 20 -4.86 12.99 -4.99
CA LEU A 20 -4.25 11.96 -4.15
C LEU A 20 -5.20 11.48 -3.04
N ARG A 21 -5.95 12.40 -2.41
CA ARG A 21 -6.96 12.05 -1.42
C ARG A 21 -8.04 11.13 -2.00
N CYS A 22 -8.52 11.42 -3.21
CA CYS A 22 -9.50 10.59 -3.90
C CYS A 22 -8.92 9.22 -4.28
N ASP A 23 -7.70 9.16 -4.78
CA ASP A 23 -7.03 7.89 -5.09
C ASP A 23 -6.86 7.03 -3.84
N MET A 24 -6.40 7.63 -2.72
CA MET A 24 -6.25 6.91 -1.46
C MET A 24 -7.59 6.47 -0.88
N ALA A 25 -8.63 7.31 -0.91
CA ALA A 25 -9.97 6.94 -0.48
C ALA A 25 -10.53 5.77 -1.30
N ALA A 26 -10.31 5.77 -2.61
CA ALA A 26 -10.67 4.64 -3.46
C ALA A 26 -9.94 3.36 -3.04
N ILE A 27 -8.63 3.43 -2.78
CA ILE A 27 -7.83 2.27 -2.31
C ILE A 27 -8.36 1.75 -0.98
N PHE A 28 -8.71 2.62 -0.02
CA PHE A 28 -9.33 2.20 1.24
C PHE A 28 -10.65 1.44 1.02
N ARG A 29 -11.56 2.00 0.21
CA ARG A 29 -12.86 1.38 -0.08
C ARG A 29 -12.70 0.03 -0.79
N VAL A 30 -11.83 -0.03 -1.79
CA VAL A 30 -11.54 -1.27 -2.52
C VAL A 30 -10.89 -2.31 -1.62
N SER A 31 -9.92 -1.91 -0.78
CA SER A 31 -9.31 -2.81 0.21
C SER A 31 -10.33 -3.40 1.16
N ALA A 32 -11.30 -2.59 1.62
CA ALA A 32 -12.40 -3.08 2.45
C ALA A 32 -13.30 -4.09 1.71
N ARG A 33 -13.64 -3.83 0.44
CA ARG A 33 -14.42 -4.75 -0.40
C ARG A 33 -13.72 -6.08 -0.66
N LEU A 34 -12.39 -6.04 -0.76
CA LEU A 34 -11.57 -7.23 -0.98
C LEU A 34 -11.20 -7.96 0.33
N GLY A 35 -11.58 -7.42 1.49
CA GLY A 35 -11.29 -8.01 2.79
C GLY A 35 -9.81 -7.95 3.17
N TRP A 36 -9.12 -6.87 2.80
CA TRP A 36 -7.68 -6.71 3.05
C TRP A 36 -7.36 -5.96 4.33
N ASN A 37 -8.36 -5.42 5.01
CA ASN A 37 -8.17 -4.68 6.25
C ASN A 37 -8.58 -5.47 7.48
N GLU A 38 -7.90 -5.22 8.59
CA GLU A 38 -8.18 -5.77 9.91
C GLU A 38 -8.78 -4.69 10.81
N GLN A 39 -10.09 -4.76 11.09
CA GLN A 39 -10.79 -3.80 11.94
C GLN A 39 -10.45 -2.33 11.56
N ILE A 40 -9.96 -1.55 12.55
CA ILE A 40 -9.44 -0.18 12.41
C ILE A 40 -7.90 -0.14 12.48
N GLY A 41 -7.27 -1.31 12.28
CA GLY A 41 -5.85 -1.52 12.56
C GLY A 41 -4.91 -1.07 11.46
N ASN A 42 -5.33 -1.19 10.22
CA ASN A 42 -4.49 -0.93 9.06
C ASN A 42 -4.41 0.55 8.68
N HIS A 43 -3.38 0.88 7.90
CA HIS A 43 -3.08 2.27 7.55
C HIS A 43 -2.34 2.37 6.23
N ASN A 44 -2.71 3.37 5.43
CA ASN A 44 -2.09 3.65 4.14
C ASN A 44 -1.76 5.13 4.06
N SER A 45 -0.62 5.47 3.46
CA SER A 45 -0.16 6.84 3.32
C SER A 45 0.36 7.15 1.92
N VAL A 46 0.39 8.44 1.58
CA VAL A 46 1.02 8.96 0.37
C VAL A 46 1.67 10.30 0.64
N MET A 47 2.91 10.47 0.16
CA MET A 47 3.62 11.75 0.22
C MET A 47 2.91 12.78 -0.63
N LEU A 48 2.80 14.01 -0.12
CA LEU A 48 2.31 15.14 -0.88
C LEU A 48 3.43 15.73 -1.76
N PRO A 49 3.09 16.23 -2.96
CA PRO A 49 4.04 16.98 -3.77
C PRO A 49 4.36 18.33 -3.10
N GLY A 50 5.61 18.78 -3.22
CA GLY A 50 6.08 20.06 -2.69
C GLY A 50 7.44 19.94 -2.01
N ASP A 51 7.93 21.07 -1.49
CA ASP A 51 9.26 21.15 -0.86
C ASP A 51 9.24 20.64 0.59
N GLU A 52 8.08 20.69 1.24
CA GLU A 52 7.91 20.19 2.61
C GLU A 52 7.57 18.68 2.58
N PRO A 53 8.25 17.85 3.38
CA PRO A 53 8.01 16.41 3.41
C PRO A 53 6.74 16.09 4.23
N LEU A 54 5.59 16.30 3.62
CA LEU A 54 4.27 16.03 4.21
C LEU A 54 3.65 14.79 3.58
N PHE A 55 2.84 14.06 4.34
CA PHE A 55 2.11 12.90 3.83
C PHE A 55 0.66 12.86 4.31
N LEU A 56 -0.21 12.31 3.46
CA LEU A 56 -1.58 11.93 3.79
C LEU A 56 -1.59 10.56 4.45
N ILE A 57 -2.44 10.37 5.45
CA ILE A 57 -2.70 9.08 6.08
C ILE A 57 -4.13 9.06 6.63
N ASN A 58 -4.72 7.86 6.80
CA ASN A 58 -6.00 7.75 7.48
C ASN A 58 -5.89 8.07 8.98
N ALA A 59 -6.86 8.81 9.49
CA ALA A 59 -6.98 9.04 10.92
C ALA A 59 -7.31 7.74 11.66
N ARG A 60 -6.89 7.65 12.93
CA ARG A 60 -7.19 6.53 13.82
C ARG A 60 -8.70 6.43 14.07
N GLY A 61 -9.22 5.19 14.10
CA GLY A 61 -10.58 4.89 14.53
C GLY A 61 -11.59 4.73 13.39
N TYR A 62 -11.16 4.88 12.15
CA TYR A 62 -12.01 4.67 10.98
C TYR A 62 -11.88 3.26 10.42
N LEU A 63 -13.00 2.68 10.01
CA LEU A 63 -13.01 1.52 9.13
C LEU A 63 -12.65 1.96 7.70
N PHE A 64 -11.90 1.17 6.96
CA PHE A 64 -11.58 1.48 5.57
C PHE A 64 -12.81 1.73 4.69
N ARG A 65 -13.90 0.99 4.97
CA ARG A 65 -15.17 1.12 4.23
C ARG A 65 -15.91 2.44 4.40
N GLU A 66 -15.56 3.26 5.39
CA GLU A 66 -16.24 4.54 5.64
C GLU A 66 -15.37 5.76 5.27
N LEU A 67 -14.05 5.56 5.03
CA LEU A 67 -13.12 6.65 4.74
C LEU A 67 -13.51 7.38 3.45
N ARG A 68 -13.44 8.71 3.53
CA ARG A 68 -13.62 9.64 2.43
C ARG A 68 -12.32 10.41 2.17
N ALA A 69 -12.22 11.05 1.03
CA ALA A 69 -11.08 11.90 0.69
C ALA A 69 -10.83 12.99 1.75
N SER A 70 -11.89 13.58 2.31
CA SER A 70 -11.82 14.61 3.36
C SER A 70 -11.45 14.09 4.75
N ASP A 71 -11.57 12.79 5.01
CA ASP A 71 -11.26 12.19 6.32
C ASP A 71 -9.75 11.93 6.52
N LEU A 72 -8.95 12.06 5.46
CA LEU A 72 -7.52 11.86 5.54
C LEU A 72 -6.84 13.07 6.19
N ILE A 73 -5.88 12.80 7.09
CA ILE A 73 -5.09 13.82 7.77
C ILE A 73 -3.74 14.02 7.07
N VAL A 74 -3.21 15.23 7.17
CA VAL A 74 -1.85 15.57 6.70
C VAL A 74 -0.93 15.65 7.90
N CYS A 75 0.17 14.91 7.83
CA CYS A 75 1.20 14.87 8.87
C CYS A 75 2.57 15.25 8.31
N ASP A 76 3.43 15.79 9.19
CA ASP A 76 4.86 15.91 8.93
C ASP A 76 5.61 14.62 9.35
N LEU A 77 6.91 14.56 9.04
CA LEU A 77 7.77 13.44 9.42
C LEU A 77 8.15 13.41 10.91
N ASP A 78 7.72 14.39 11.70
CA ASP A 78 7.82 14.42 13.16
C ASP A 78 6.55 13.89 13.85
N GLY A 79 5.50 13.56 13.07
CA GLY A 79 4.24 13.01 13.57
C GLY A 79 3.24 14.06 14.05
N ARG A 80 3.42 15.32 13.67
CA ARG A 80 2.44 16.37 13.94
C ARG A 80 1.34 16.34 12.89
N VAL A 81 0.09 16.33 13.32
CA VAL A 81 -1.06 16.50 12.43
C VAL A 81 -1.18 17.99 12.12
N LEU A 82 -1.00 18.36 10.87
CA LEU A 82 -1.01 19.75 10.41
C LEU A 82 -2.37 20.15 9.83
N ARG A 83 -3.06 19.22 9.18
CA ARG A 83 -4.38 19.44 8.54
C ARG A 83 -5.27 18.21 8.67
N GLY A 84 -6.57 18.42 8.69
CA GLY A 84 -7.58 17.37 8.85
C GLY A 84 -8.04 17.22 10.30
N LYS A 85 -8.99 16.29 10.52
CA LYS A 85 -9.58 16.00 11.85
C LYS A 85 -9.26 14.56 12.24
N GLY A 86 -8.76 14.37 13.45
CA GLY A 86 -8.46 13.04 13.99
C GLY A 86 -7.05 12.93 14.54
N GLU A 87 -6.72 11.74 15.00
CA GLU A 87 -5.44 11.42 15.61
C GLU A 87 -4.61 10.53 14.69
N LEU A 88 -3.31 10.75 14.68
CA LEU A 88 -2.35 9.86 14.05
C LEU A 88 -2.11 8.62 14.91
N ARG A 89 -2.17 7.43 14.33
CA ARG A 89 -1.79 6.21 15.00
C ARG A 89 -0.25 6.12 15.10
N LYS A 90 0.29 6.11 16.32
CA LYS A 90 1.75 6.12 16.54
C LYS A 90 2.51 4.99 15.83
N VAL A 91 1.98 3.76 15.92
CA VAL A 91 2.56 2.60 15.21
C VAL A 91 2.65 2.85 13.70
N ALA A 92 1.56 3.35 13.10
CA ALA A 92 1.54 3.70 11.69
C ALA A 92 2.59 4.75 11.35
N PHE A 93 2.68 5.78 12.18
CA PHE A 93 3.66 6.84 11.99
C PHE A 93 5.10 6.32 11.93
N HIS A 94 5.52 5.53 12.91
CA HIS A 94 6.90 5.01 12.96
C HIS A 94 7.26 4.18 11.72
N ILE A 95 6.34 3.39 11.19
CA ILE A 95 6.57 2.61 9.97
C ILE A 95 6.62 3.52 8.74
N HIS A 96 5.56 4.31 8.52
CA HIS A 96 5.38 5.08 7.29
C HIS A 96 6.40 6.20 7.15
N ALA A 97 6.62 6.99 8.21
CA ALA A 97 7.58 8.09 8.19
C ALA A 97 9.00 7.60 7.89
N ARG A 98 9.41 6.44 8.46
CA ARG A 98 10.76 5.89 8.22
C ARG A 98 10.93 5.34 6.81
N ILE A 99 9.90 4.69 6.26
CA ILE A 99 9.90 4.23 4.86
C ILE A 99 9.96 5.43 3.91
N HIS A 100 9.11 6.43 4.09
CA HIS A 100 9.11 7.64 3.26
C HIS A 100 10.43 8.41 3.32
N LEU A 101 11.04 8.49 4.51
CA LEU A 101 12.30 9.21 4.72
C LEU A 101 13.49 8.50 4.03
N THR A 102 13.52 7.17 4.04
CA THR A 102 14.69 6.39 3.61
C THR A 102 14.60 5.91 2.16
N ASN A 103 13.39 5.81 1.61
CA ASN A 103 13.17 5.37 0.23
C ASN A 103 12.40 6.42 -0.59
N PRO A 104 13.10 7.27 -1.38
CA PRO A 104 12.44 8.29 -2.19
C PRO A 104 11.46 7.75 -3.24
N LYS A 105 11.54 6.45 -3.57
CA LYS A 105 10.60 5.78 -4.48
C LYS A 105 9.33 5.33 -3.77
N ALA A 106 9.34 5.25 -2.45
CA ALA A 106 8.17 4.90 -1.65
C ALA A 106 7.30 6.14 -1.38
N VAL A 107 6.75 6.74 -2.45
CA VAL A 107 5.80 7.86 -2.35
C VAL A 107 4.51 7.40 -1.71
N THR A 108 4.06 6.18 -2.00
CA THR A 108 2.89 5.54 -1.39
C THR A 108 3.32 4.35 -0.56
N VAL A 109 2.73 4.19 0.61
CA VAL A 109 2.92 3.04 1.51
C VAL A 109 1.56 2.49 1.90
N LEU A 110 1.29 1.22 1.58
CA LEU A 110 0.09 0.49 1.94
C LEU A 110 0.45 -0.59 2.96
N HIS A 111 -0.15 -0.54 4.15
CA HIS A 111 -0.02 -1.60 5.14
C HIS A 111 -1.38 -2.21 5.44
N VAL A 112 -1.56 -3.45 5.02
CA VAL A 112 -2.82 -4.19 5.08
C VAL A 112 -2.59 -5.66 5.44
N HIS A 113 -3.67 -6.37 5.78
CA HIS A 113 -3.66 -7.80 6.12
C HIS A 113 -4.48 -8.60 5.11
N PRO A 114 -4.06 -8.69 3.82
CA PRO A 114 -4.79 -9.46 2.83
C PRO A 114 -4.71 -10.94 3.17
N GLN A 115 -5.81 -11.63 3.03
CA GLN A 115 -6.05 -12.95 3.62
C GLN A 115 -4.98 -14.00 3.27
N HIS A 116 -4.58 -14.08 2.00
CA HIS A 116 -3.71 -15.17 1.55
C HIS A 116 -2.23 -14.86 1.76
N LEU A 117 -1.79 -13.61 1.58
CA LEU A 117 -0.44 -13.19 1.93
C LEU A 117 -0.21 -13.25 3.44
N THR A 118 -1.21 -12.84 4.24
CA THR A 118 -1.15 -12.97 5.69
C THR A 118 -1.07 -14.43 6.11
N ALA A 119 -1.91 -15.32 5.53
CA ALA A 119 -1.83 -16.75 5.81
C ALA A 119 -0.48 -17.34 5.41
N LEU A 120 0.07 -16.93 4.26
CA LEU A 120 1.39 -17.36 3.80
C LEU A 120 2.50 -16.94 4.77
N SER A 121 2.41 -15.73 5.35
CA SER A 121 3.36 -15.21 6.33
C SER A 121 3.40 -15.99 7.66
N MET A 122 2.37 -16.82 7.91
CA MET A 122 2.26 -17.66 9.11
C MET A 122 2.87 -19.05 8.91
N ILE A 123 3.32 -19.38 7.70
CA ILE A 123 3.92 -20.67 7.36
C ILE A 123 5.44 -20.55 7.46
N ASP A 124 6.07 -21.47 8.16
CA ASP A 124 7.55 -21.54 8.22
C ASP A 124 8.12 -21.77 6.80
N GLY A 125 8.98 -20.83 6.35
CA GLY A 125 9.47 -20.82 4.96
C GLY A 125 8.39 -20.48 3.93
N GLY A 126 7.28 -19.89 4.33
CA GLY A 126 6.16 -19.50 3.48
C GLY A 126 6.51 -18.36 2.53
N GLU A 127 6.84 -18.70 1.29
CA GLU A 127 7.17 -17.77 0.21
C GLU A 127 6.31 -18.01 -1.04
N LEU A 128 6.16 -17.00 -1.87
CA LEU A 128 5.50 -17.16 -3.17
C LEU A 128 6.39 -17.97 -4.11
N ALA A 129 5.95 -19.20 -4.39
CA ALA A 129 6.61 -20.07 -5.34
C ALA A 129 6.40 -19.59 -6.78
N LEU A 130 7.41 -19.75 -7.64
CA LEU A 130 7.28 -19.45 -9.06
C LEU A 130 6.35 -20.48 -9.75
N ALA A 131 5.06 -20.41 -9.44
CA ALA A 131 4.04 -21.38 -9.90
C ALA A 131 2.92 -20.74 -10.73
N HIS A 132 2.77 -19.41 -10.71
CA HIS A 132 1.81 -18.67 -11.52
C HIS A 132 2.51 -17.55 -12.31
N HIS A 133 1.99 -17.17 -13.49
CA HIS A 133 2.63 -16.14 -14.32
C HIS A 133 2.79 -14.79 -13.62
N ASN A 134 1.88 -14.42 -12.71
CA ASN A 134 2.02 -13.21 -11.90
C ASN A 134 3.32 -13.18 -11.07
N ASN A 135 3.84 -14.35 -10.64
CA ASN A 135 5.12 -14.40 -9.93
C ASN A 135 6.29 -13.88 -10.78
N LEU A 136 6.16 -13.93 -12.11
CA LEU A 136 7.17 -13.38 -13.01
C LEU A 136 7.22 -11.85 -12.93
N LEU A 137 6.08 -11.19 -12.65
CA LEU A 137 5.97 -9.75 -12.43
C LEU A 137 6.53 -9.34 -11.07
N LEU A 138 6.32 -10.18 -10.05
CA LEU A 138 6.72 -9.93 -8.66
C LEU A 138 8.17 -10.29 -8.36
N ASN A 139 8.84 -10.90 -9.33
CA ASN A 139 10.18 -11.42 -9.14
C ASN A 139 11.15 -10.31 -8.70
N ASP A 140 11.95 -10.61 -7.67
CA ASP A 140 12.91 -9.70 -7.05
C ASP A 140 12.31 -8.44 -6.39
N ARG A 141 10.97 -8.35 -6.30
CA ARG A 141 10.26 -7.24 -5.68
C ARG A 141 9.83 -7.53 -4.24
N ILE A 142 9.89 -8.79 -3.81
CA ILE A 142 9.41 -9.22 -2.51
C ILE A 142 10.57 -9.48 -1.57
N VAL A 143 10.42 -9.04 -0.32
CA VAL A 143 11.24 -9.44 0.81
C VAL A 143 10.34 -10.04 1.89
N TYR A 144 10.83 -11.03 2.59
CA TYR A 144 10.14 -11.72 3.68
C TYR A 144 10.81 -11.35 5.01
N ASP A 145 10.06 -10.77 5.93
CA ASP A 145 10.51 -10.54 7.30
C ASP A 145 10.30 -11.80 8.13
N THR A 146 11.36 -12.58 8.28
CA THR A 146 11.34 -13.85 9.02
C THR A 146 11.64 -13.70 10.50
N ALA A 147 11.97 -12.48 10.97
CA ALA A 147 12.20 -12.22 12.39
C ALA A 147 10.91 -12.29 13.23
N GLY A 148 9.76 -12.22 12.56
CA GLY A 148 8.46 -12.21 13.20
C GLY A 148 8.01 -10.81 13.60
N TYR A 149 6.79 -10.72 14.11
CA TYR A 149 6.19 -9.46 14.52
C TYR A 149 6.74 -8.98 15.84
N GLU A 150 7.33 -7.78 15.85
CA GLU A 150 7.58 -7.02 17.06
C GLU A 150 6.67 -5.78 17.08
N PRO A 151 6.06 -5.44 18.25
CA PRO A 151 5.27 -4.23 18.37
C PRO A 151 6.10 -2.98 18.10
N VAL A 152 5.66 -2.14 17.16
CA VAL A 152 6.36 -0.89 16.81
C VAL A 152 6.08 0.16 17.89
N HIS A 153 7.06 0.46 18.72
CA HIS A 153 6.95 1.44 19.79
C HIS A 153 7.70 2.74 19.50
N ASP A 154 8.68 2.69 18.60
CA ASP A 154 9.60 3.78 18.28
C ASP A 154 10.12 3.72 16.83
N ASN A 155 11.07 4.59 16.52
CA ASN A 155 11.69 4.65 15.21
C ASN A 155 12.67 3.50 14.91
N GLU A 156 13.17 2.77 15.93
CA GLU A 156 14.17 1.70 15.71
C GLU A 156 13.56 0.57 14.89
N GLU A 157 12.36 0.14 15.23
CA GLU A 157 11.64 -0.87 14.46
C GLU A 157 11.22 -0.35 13.08
N GLY A 158 10.77 0.91 12.99
CA GLY A 158 10.53 1.55 11.69
C GLY A 158 11.76 1.57 10.79
N ASP A 159 12.94 1.87 11.35
CA ASP A 159 14.21 1.83 10.64
C ASP A 159 14.62 0.42 10.23
N ARG A 160 14.36 -0.59 11.07
CA ARG A 160 14.59 -2.00 10.73
C ARG A 160 13.73 -2.41 9.53
N ILE A 161 12.44 -2.10 9.57
CA ILE A 161 11.49 -2.37 8.49
C ILE A 161 11.95 -1.68 7.19
N ALA A 162 12.27 -0.39 7.26
CA ALA A 162 12.71 0.37 6.09
C ALA A 162 14.01 -0.18 5.48
N ARG A 163 14.99 -0.57 6.33
CA ARG A 163 16.24 -1.20 5.86
C ARG A 163 16.00 -2.57 5.23
N LEU A 164 15.11 -3.39 5.82
CA LEU A 164 14.78 -4.71 5.29
C LEU A 164 14.04 -4.61 3.95
N LEU A 165 13.11 -3.66 3.83
CA LEU A 165 12.43 -3.39 2.57
C LEU A 165 13.43 -3.01 1.47
N GLY A 166 14.39 -2.12 1.77
CA GLY A 166 15.43 -1.69 0.84
C GLY A 166 14.83 -1.20 -0.49
N ASP A 167 15.32 -1.75 -1.60
CA ASP A 167 14.84 -1.44 -2.96
C ASP A 167 13.62 -2.27 -3.40
N ARG A 168 13.11 -3.13 -2.52
CA ARG A 168 11.93 -3.95 -2.80
C ARG A 168 10.66 -3.11 -2.67
N THR A 169 9.60 -3.58 -3.31
CA THR A 169 8.30 -2.90 -3.27
C THR A 169 7.29 -3.60 -2.38
N ILE A 170 7.51 -4.87 -2.04
CA ILE A 170 6.64 -5.67 -1.18
C ILE A 170 7.45 -6.25 -0.04
N MET A 171 6.98 -6.06 1.19
CA MET A 171 7.44 -6.80 2.36
C MET A 171 6.30 -7.66 2.91
N VAL A 172 6.50 -8.95 2.94
CA VAL A 172 5.64 -9.89 3.68
C VAL A 172 6.18 -9.98 5.10
N MET A 173 5.41 -9.46 6.05
CA MET A 173 5.79 -9.37 7.46
C MET A 173 5.37 -10.66 8.18
N GLY A 174 6.32 -11.40 8.71
CA GLY A 174 6.07 -12.69 9.37
C GLY A 174 5.03 -12.58 10.49
N ASN A 175 4.04 -13.50 10.47
CA ASN A 175 2.93 -13.56 11.41
C ASN A 175 2.08 -12.28 11.50
N HIS A 176 2.07 -11.42 10.47
CA HIS A 176 1.42 -10.13 10.57
C HIS A 176 0.58 -9.80 9.33
N GLY A 177 1.19 -9.34 8.27
CA GLY A 177 0.52 -8.84 7.07
C GLY A 177 1.53 -8.41 6.03
N VAL A 178 1.22 -7.38 5.25
CA VAL A 178 2.10 -6.89 4.21
C VAL A 178 2.26 -5.38 4.24
N THR A 179 3.43 -4.92 3.82
CA THR A 179 3.68 -3.52 3.47
C THR A 179 4.08 -3.45 2.01
N VAL A 180 3.37 -2.64 1.22
CA VAL A 180 3.63 -2.44 -0.21
C VAL A 180 3.90 -0.97 -0.45
N VAL A 181 4.94 -0.67 -1.25
CA VAL A 181 5.32 0.70 -1.60
C VAL A 181 5.29 0.91 -3.12
N GLY A 182 5.03 2.13 -3.53
CA GLY A 182 5.04 2.50 -4.96
C GLY A 182 5.32 3.98 -5.16
N ALA A 183 5.73 4.34 -6.36
CA ALA A 183 5.95 5.74 -6.74
C ALA A 183 4.62 6.51 -6.88
N THR A 184 3.51 5.79 -6.96
CA THR A 184 2.15 6.34 -7.04
C THR A 184 1.16 5.44 -6.29
N PRO A 185 -0.02 5.96 -5.87
CA PRO A 185 -1.06 5.14 -5.25
C PRO A 185 -1.50 3.96 -6.13
N HIS A 186 -1.63 4.17 -7.42
CA HIS A 186 -2.08 3.12 -8.34
C HIS A 186 -1.04 2.01 -8.54
N GLU A 187 0.26 2.33 -8.57
CA GLU A 187 1.31 1.32 -8.63
C GLU A 187 1.34 0.45 -7.37
N ALA A 188 1.30 1.07 -6.18
CA ALA A 188 1.27 0.32 -4.93
C ALA A 188 0.02 -0.57 -4.82
N PHE A 189 -1.13 -0.07 -5.25
CA PHE A 189 -2.39 -0.83 -5.25
C PHE A 189 -2.35 -2.01 -6.21
N ASP A 190 -1.90 -1.80 -7.44
CA ASP A 190 -1.84 -2.86 -8.46
C ASP A 190 -0.88 -3.97 -8.04
N GLU A 191 0.28 -3.62 -7.50
CA GLU A 191 1.27 -4.57 -7.02
C GLU A 191 0.75 -5.39 -5.83
N LEU A 192 0.08 -4.73 -4.87
CA LEU A 192 -0.63 -5.41 -3.77
C LEU A 192 -1.68 -6.38 -4.30
N TYR A 193 -2.49 -5.96 -5.28
CA TYR A 193 -3.53 -6.79 -5.88
C TYR A 193 -2.94 -8.04 -6.54
N ILE A 194 -1.91 -7.87 -7.35
CA ILE A 194 -1.23 -8.98 -8.04
C ILE A 194 -0.62 -9.95 -7.02
N ALA A 195 0.02 -9.45 -5.97
CA ALA A 195 0.65 -10.26 -4.94
C ALA A 195 -0.38 -11.09 -4.17
N GLU A 196 -1.46 -10.49 -3.70
CA GLU A 196 -2.54 -11.20 -2.99
C GLU A 196 -3.24 -12.22 -3.89
N ARG A 197 -3.52 -11.88 -5.16
CA ARG A 197 -4.10 -12.84 -6.12
C ARG A 197 -3.18 -14.02 -6.36
N THR A 198 -1.87 -13.81 -6.41
CA THR A 198 -0.87 -14.86 -6.57
C THR A 198 -0.83 -15.76 -5.34
N ALA A 199 -0.84 -15.17 -4.13
CA ALA A 199 -0.92 -15.91 -2.88
C ALA A 199 -2.21 -16.73 -2.79
N MET A 200 -3.35 -16.17 -3.19
CA MET A 200 -4.63 -16.86 -3.22
C MET A 200 -4.58 -18.13 -4.09
N TYR A 201 -4.02 -18.03 -5.30
CA TYR A 201 -3.90 -19.19 -6.18
C TYR A 201 -2.96 -20.24 -5.59
N GLN A 202 -1.82 -19.82 -5.04
CA GLN A 202 -0.86 -20.71 -4.40
C GLN A 202 -1.47 -21.43 -3.19
N MET A 203 -2.08 -20.70 -2.26
CA MET A 203 -2.70 -21.27 -1.06
C MET A 203 -3.84 -22.24 -1.42
N THR A 204 -4.66 -21.89 -2.41
CA THR A 204 -5.71 -22.77 -2.93
C THR A 204 -5.13 -24.05 -3.53
N ALA A 205 -4.06 -23.95 -4.32
CA ALA A 205 -3.41 -25.13 -4.88
C ALA A 205 -2.75 -26.00 -3.79
N MET A 206 -2.10 -25.38 -2.80
CA MET A 206 -1.47 -26.09 -1.67
C MET A 206 -2.48 -26.81 -0.78
N SER A 207 -3.72 -26.34 -0.66
CA SER A 207 -4.77 -26.99 0.13
C SER A 207 -5.14 -28.39 -0.36
N THR A 208 -4.77 -28.73 -1.59
CA THR A 208 -4.95 -30.08 -2.15
C THR A 208 -3.95 -31.11 -1.61
N GLY A 209 -2.88 -30.66 -0.95
CA GLY A 209 -1.74 -31.52 -0.56
C GLY A 209 -0.85 -31.96 -1.74
N MET A 210 -1.17 -31.55 -2.97
CA MET A 210 -0.37 -31.89 -4.15
C MET A 210 0.81 -30.92 -4.31
N LYS A 211 1.90 -31.41 -4.91
CA LYS A 211 3.07 -30.57 -5.20
C LYS A 211 2.75 -29.53 -6.25
N LEU A 212 3.15 -28.28 -5.99
CA LEU A 212 3.02 -27.19 -6.96
C LEU A 212 3.86 -27.49 -8.22
N ARG A 213 3.29 -27.16 -9.38
CA ARG A 213 4.01 -27.17 -10.65
C ARG A 213 4.69 -25.81 -10.83
N THR A 214 6.02 -25.82 -10.80
CA THR A 214 6.80 -24.59 -10.98
C THR A 214 6.97 -24.20 -12.45
N ILE A 215 7.07 -22.91 -12.71
CA ILE A 215 7.41 -22.35 -14.02
C ILE A 215 8.92 -22.51 -14.22
N PRO A 216 9.40 -23.07 -15.34
CA PRO A 216 10.82 -23.19 -15.60
C PRO A 216 11.53 -21.84 -15.68
N ASP A 217 12.74 -21.72 -15.10
CA ASP A 217 13.52 -20.48 -15.02
C ASP A 217 13.79 -19.82 -16.39
N ARG A 218 13.82 -20.62 -17.48
CA ARG A 218 13.97 -20.05 -18.82
C ARG A 218 12.89 -19.04 -19.20
N PHE A 219 11.68 -19.15 -18.63
CA PHE A 219 10.59 -18.20 -18.87
C PHE A 219 10.74 -16.91 -18.07
N ARG A 220 11.46 -16.94 -16.95
CA ARG A 220 11.73 -15.79 -16.11
C ARG A 220 12.41 -14.64 -16.89
N ARG A 221 13.39 -14.96 -17.73
CA ARG A 221 14.15 -13.99 -18.53
C ARG A 221 13.35 -13.37 -19.68
N ASN A 222 12.39 -14.09 -20.20
CA ASN A 222 11.60 -13.67 -21.36
C ASN A 222 10.36 -12.84 -20.97
N TYR A 223 9.97 -12.85 -19.68
CA TYR A 223 8.77 -12.19 -19.20
C TYR A 223 9.02 -10.76 -18.71
N LEU A 224 10.27 -10.35 -18.58
CA LEU A 224 10.66 -8.95 -18.27
C LEU A 224 10.54 -8.04 -19.51
N GLY A 225 9.65 -8.37 -20.44
CA GLY A 225 9.30 -7.56 -21.58
C GLY A 225 8.29 -6.45 -21.24
N PRO A 226 7.68 -5.82 -22.24
CA PRO A 226 6.85 -4.61 -22.11
C PRO A 226 5.60 -4.75 -21.20
N TRP A 227 5.31 -5.92 -20.67
CA TRP A 227 4.23 -6.18 -19.71
C TRP A 227 4.55 -5.73 -18.27
N GLY A 228 5.77 -5.30 -18.00
CA GLY A 228 6.18 -4.75 -16.71
C GLY A 228 5.95 -3.25 -16.58
N ASP A 229 5.36 -2.61 -17.57
CA ASP A 229 5.10 -1.18 -17.56
C ASP A 229 3.83 -0.85 -16.76
N THR A 230 3.95 0.18 -15.96
CA THR A 230 2.98 0.73 -15.01
C THR A 230 1.72 1.32 -15.65
N VAL A 231 1.59 1.25 -16.96
CA VAL A 231 0.44 1.81 -17.72
C VAL A 231 -0.88 1.19 -17.27
N ASP A 232 -0.87 -0.11 -16.97
CA ASP A 232 -2.07 -0.81 -16.56
C ASP A 232 -2.48 -0.53 -15.11
N ALA A 233 -1.52 -0.16 -14.24
CA ALA A 233 -1.79 0.11 -12.83
C ALA A 233 -2.78 1.28 -12.66
N ARG A 234 -2.59 2.37 -13.40
CA ARG A 234 -3.53 3.50 -13.40
C ARG A 234 -4.90 3.09 -13.92
N MET A 235 -4.94 2.36 -15.04
CA MET A 235 -6.19 1.87 -15.63
C MET A 235 -6.95 0.93 -14.67
N HIS A 236 -6.23 0.13 -13.89
CA HIS A 236 -6.80 -0.77 -12.89
C HIS A 236 -7.48 0.01 -11.76
N LEU A 237 -6.80 0.98 -11.15
CA LEU A 237 -7.40 1.82 -10.11
C LEU A 237 -8.57 2.64 -10.66
N ASP A 238 -8.45 3.21 -11.87
CA ASP A 238 -9.54 3.95 -12.52
C ASP A 238 -10.76 3.06 -12.81
N ALA A 239 -10.55 1.78 -13.10
CA ALA A 239 -11.66 0.84 -13.26
C ALA A 239 -12.42 0.65 -11.95
N TRP A 240 -11.72 0.52 -10.81
CA TRP A 240 -12.33 0.48 -9.49
C TRP A 240 -13.01 1.80 -9.13
N ARG A 241 -12.40 2.95 -9.42
CA ARG A 241 -13.03 4.27 -9.20
C ARG A 241 -14.35 4.39 -9.94
N ARG A 242 -14.43 3.97 -11.20
CA ARG A 242 -15.70 3.95 -11.96
C ARG A 242 -16.77 3.06 -11.31
N VAL A 243 -16.39 2.02 -10.60
CA VAL A 243 -17.34 1.21 -9.79
C VAL A 243 -17.79 2.00 -8.56
N LEU A 244 -16.82 2.58 -7.81
CA LEU A 244 -17.13 3.38 -6.62
C LEU A 244 -17.97 4.62 -6.95
N ASP A 245 -17.71 5.31 -8.07
CA ASP A 245 -18.46 6.49 -8.54
C ASP A 245 -19.97 6.17 -8.71
N ARG A 246 -20.30 4.92 -9.02
CA ARG A 246 -21.69 4.48 -9.16
C ARG A 246 -22.31 3.95 -7.86
N GLU A 247 -21.52 3.31 -7.02
CA GLU A 247 -21.99 2.54 -5.88
C GLU A 247 -21.76 3.22 -4.54
N GLU A 248 -20.68 3.99 -4.41
CA GLU A 248 -20.24 4.67 -3.19
C GLU A 248 -19.64 6.05 -3.48
N PRO A 249 -20.32 6.96 -4.22
CA PRO A 249 -19.74 8.22 -4.70
C PRO A 249 -19.23 9.14 -3.59
N ASP A 250 -19.65 8.91 -2.35
CA ASP A 250 -19.21 9.65 -1.17
C ASP A 250 -17.72 9.46 -0.84
N TYR A 251 -17.04 8.42 -1.38
CA TYR A 251 -15.60 8.25 -1.14
C TYR A 251 -14.78 9.46 -1.59
N ALA A 252 -15.21 10.16 -2.63
CA ALA A 252 -14.51 11.30 -3.22
C ALA A 252 -14.97 12.67 -2.64
N THR A 253 -15.61 12.69 -1.46
CA THR A 253 -16.08 13.93 -0.79
C THR A 253 -15.19 14.34 0.37
#